data_d77d49f0c0a2dba3f07926f7ec36d1a0
#
_entry.id   d77d49f0c0a2dba3f07926f7ec36d1a0
#
_cell.length_a   1.000
_cell.length_b   1.000
_cell.length_c   1.000
_cell.angle_alpha   90.00
_cell.angle_beta   90.00
_cell.angle_gamma   90.00
#
_symmetry.space_group_name_H-M   'P 1'
#
loop_
_entity.id
_entity.type
_entity.pdbx_description
1 polymer ?
#
loop_
_entity_poly.entity_id
_entity_poly.type
_entity_poly.pdbx_seq_one_letter_code
_entity_poly.pdbx_strand_id
1 'polypeptide(L)'
;MVDVTDKKETVREACASGRITVSREVFRAVREGRVGKGDVLGVAATAGIMGAKRTAELIPMCHILPITKCRVDFDMDEAESAICCTCTVKVAGKTGVEMEALTGASIALLTIYDMCKAMDKSMEIGEIYLVKKTGGKSGEVHNDLHPRRDRETGCHKGGRTELDIL
;
A
#
# COMPACT_ATOMS: atom_id res chain seq x y z
N MET A 1 8.98 17.18 15.56
CA MET A 1 8.93 15.70 15.77
C MET A 1 8.66 15.44 17.24
N VAL A 2 7.76 14.51 17.57
CA VAL A 2 7.38 14.24 18.98
C VAL A 2 8.47 13.39 19.66
N ASP A 3 8.81 13.72 20.91
CA ASP A 3 9.75 12.91 21.69
C ASP A 3 9.09 11.57 22.10
N VAL A 4 9.82 10.48 21.87
CA VAL A 4 9.39 9.11 22.17
C VAL A 4 10.38 8.38 23.09
N THR A 5 11.32 9.12 23.71
CA THR A 5 12.41 8.54 24.52
C THR A 5 11.88 7.62 25.61
N ASP A 6 10.86 8.08 26.35
CA ASP A 6 10.30 7.35 27.51
C ASP A 6 9.25 6.28 27.14
N LYS A 7 8.92 6.12 25.83
CA LYS A 7 7.98 5.11 25.39
C LYS A 7 8.66 3.74 25.33
N LYS A 8 7.94 2.70 25.79
CA LYS A 8 8.38 1.32 25.66
C LYS A 8 8.32 0.88 24.20
N GLU A 9 9.27 0.09 23.79
CA GLU A 9 9.21 -0.63 22.54
C GLU A 9 8.10 -1.68 22.58
N THR A 10 7.27 -1.68 21.54
CA THR A 10 6.21 -2.66 21.34
C THR A 10 6.16 -3.08 19.88
N VAL A 11 5.67 -4.27 19.61
CA VAL A 11 5.36 -4.69 18.24
C VAL A 11 4.17 -3.88 17.75
N ARG A 12 4.32 -3.29 16.57
CA ARG A 12 3.29 -2.47 15.91
C ARG A 12 3.14 -2.90 14.47
N GLU A 13 1.92 -2.92 14.01
CA GLU A 13 1.57 -3.22 12.63
C GLU A 13 0.55 -2.22 12.13
N ALA A 14 0.69 -1.80 10.88
CA ALA A 14 -0.27 -0.97 10.20
C ALA A 14 -0.53 -1.52 8.80
N CYS A 15 -1.78 -1.41 8.35
CA CYS A 15 -2.23 -1.77 7.02
C CYS A 15 -2.92 -0.56 6.40
N ALA A 16 -2.44 -0.12 5.24
CA ALA A 16 -3.05 0.92 4.43
C ALA A 16 -3.55 0.35 3.11
N SER A 17 -4.61 0.93 2.58
CA SER A 17 -5.16 0.60 1.26
C SER A 17 -5.22 1.84 0.38
N GLY A 18 -5.32 1.61 -0.92
CA GLY A 18 -5.58 2.61 -1.93
C GLY A 18 -5.95 1.94 -3.24
N ARG A 19 -6.43 2.71 -4.22
CA ARG A 19 -6.76 2.16 -5.54
C ARG A 19 -6.35 3.10 -6.67
N ILE A 20 -6.16 2.52 -7.83
CA ILE A 20 -6.05 3.26 -9.09
C ILE A 20 -7.12 2.74 -10.06
N THR A 21 -7.96 3.64 -10.55
CA THR A 21 -8.92 3.35 -11.62
C THR A 21 -8.24 3.60 -12.95
N VAL A 22 -8.37 2.67 -13.88
CA VAL A 22 -7.67 2.69 -15.16
C VAL A 22 -8.64 2.39 -16.30
N SER A 23 -8.26 2.64 -17.55
CA SER A 23 -9.05 2.19 -18.69
C SER A 23 -9.10 0.65 -18.77
N ARG A 24 -10.12 0.11 -19.41
CA ARG A 24 -10.23 -1.34 -19.65
C ARG A 24 -9.03 -1.90 -20.43
N GLU A 25 -8.44 -1.10 -21.31
CA GLU A 25 -7.25 -1.46 -22.07
C GLU A 25 -6.04 -1.62 -21.15
N VAL A 26 -5.76 -0.65 -20.28
CA VAL A 26 -4.69 -0.72 -19.27
C VAL A 26 -4.92 -1.90 -18.32
N PHE A 27 -6.16 -2.05 -17.83
CA PHE A 27 -6.50 -3.16 -16.92
C PHE A 27 -6.13 -4.53 -17.51
N ARG A 28 -6.53 -4.77 -18.77
CA ARG A 28 -6.20 -6.02 -19.49
C ARG A 28 -4.70 -6.16 -19.72
N ALA A 29 -4.03 -5.08 -20.14
CA ALA A 29 -2.59 -5.10 -20.39
C ALA A 29 -1.78 -5.43 -19.13
N VAL A 30 -2.16 -4.87 -17.98
CA VAL A 30 -1.53 -5.18 -16.69
C VAL A 30 -1.78 -6.63 -16.31
N ARG A 31 -3.04 -7.10 -16.38
CA ARG A 31 -3.42 -8.49 -16.04
C ARG A 31 -2.70 -9.52 -16.90
N GLU A 32 -2.48 -9.22 -18.17
CA GLU A 32 -1.86 -10.12 -19.14
C GLU A 32 -0.33 -9.92 -19.27
N GLY A 33 0.26 -9.02 -18.49
CA GLY A 33 1.70 -8.74 -18.54
C GLY A 33 2.17 -8.13 -19.87
N ARG A 34 1.32 -7.40 -20.58
CA ARG A 34 1.60 -6.81 -21.90
C ARG A 34 1.97 -5.34 -21.90
N VAL A 35 2.22 -4.75 -20.74
CA VAL A 35 2.67 -3.35 -20.65
C VAL A 35 4.11 -3.25 -21.10
N GLY A 36 4.42 -2.30 -21.97
CA GLY A 36 5.74 -2.16 -22.57
C GLY A 36 6.90 -1.90 -21.61
N LYS A 37 6.61 -1.40 -20.40
CA LYS A 37 7.61 -1.20 -19.33
C LYS A 37 7.87 -2.46 -18.48
N GLY A 38 7.23 -3.59 -18.77
CA GLY A 38 7.43 -4.87 -18.09
C GLY A 38 6.40 -5.16 -17.00
N ASP A 39 6.82 -5.91 -15.96
CA ASP A 39 5.96 -6.34 -14.86
C ASP A 39 5.54 -5.17 -13.96
N VAL A 40 4.34 -4.64 -14.22
CA VAL A 40 3.82 -3.47 -13.52
C VAL A 40 3.64 -3.72 -12.04
N LEU A 41 3.03 -4.84 -11.67
CA LEU A 41 2.70 -5.12 -10.26
C LEU A 41 3.94 -5.46 -9.44
N GLY A 42 4.88 -6.23 -10.01
CA GLY A 42 6.15 -6.55 -9.34
C GLY A 42 7.01 -5.30 -9.10
N VAL A 43 7.12 -4.43 -10.12
CA VAL A 43 7.85 -3.15 -9.97
C VAL A 43 7.15 -2.24 -8.96
N ALA A 44 5.81 -2.15 -9.00
CA ALA A 44 5.03 -1.35 -8.06
C ALA A 44 5.16 -1.86 -6.61
N ALA A 45 5.15 -3.18 -6.40
CA ALA A 45 5.37 -3.77 -5.08
C ALA A 45 6.75 -3.40 -4.52
N THR A 46 7.78 -3.56 -5.34
CA THR A 46 9.16 -3.19 -4.96
C THR A 46 9.27 -1.70 -4.63
N ALA A 47 8.69 -0.84 -5.46
CA ALA A 47 8.68 0.60 -5.24
C ALA A 47 7.93 0.99 -3.95
N GLY A 48 6.79 0.33 -3.67
CA GLY A 48 6.03 0.52 -2.44
C GLY A 48 6.85 0.17 -1.19
N ILE A 49 7.56 -0.96 -1.21
CA ILE A 49 8.46 -1.36 -0.12
C ILE A 49 9.59 -0.34 0.05
N MET A 50 10.18 0.14 -1.03
CA MET A 50 11.22 1.18 -0.99
C MET A 50 10.66 2.50 -0.44
N GLY A 51 9.44 2.88 -0.83
CA GLY A 51 8.75 4.06 -0.32
C GLY A 51 8.51 3.97 1.19
N ALA A 52 8.00 2.83 1.68
CA ALA A 52 7.82 2.60 3.10
C ALA A 52 9.13 2.76 3.91
N LYS A 53 10.25 2.21 3.39
CA LYS A 53 11.57 2.32 4.02
C LYS A 53 12.13 3.75 4.04
N ARG A 54 11.66 4.64 3.17
CA ARG A 54 12.10 6.03 3.04
C ARG A 54 11.10 7.05 3.56
N THR A 55 10.10 6.62 4.31
CA THR A 55 9.04 7.51 4.81
C THR A 55 9.61 8.71 5.58
N ALA A 56 10.59 8.50 6.44
CA ALA A 56 11.20 9.58 7.21
C ALA A 56 12.01 10.60 6.36
N GLU A 57 12.43 10.22 5.14
CA GLU A 57 13.06 11.13 4.18
C GLU A 57 12.03 11.98 3.43
N LEU A 58 10.78 11.50 3.32
CA LEU A 58 9.70 12.14 2.57
C LEU A 58 8.78 12.97 3.47
N ILE A 59 8.54 12.52 4.69
CA ILE A 59 7.62 13.12 5.65
C ILE A 59 8.43 13.72 6.82
N PRO A 60 8.58 15.05 6.88
CA PRO A 60 9.58 15.71 7.75
C PRO A 60 9.49 15.39 9.24
N MET A 61 8.29 15.11 9.74
CA MET A 61 8.05 14.89 11.17
C MET A 61 8.02 13.42 11.57
N CYS A 62 8.25 12.49 10.61
CA CYS A 62 8.32 11.06 10.90
C CYS A 62 9.66 10.66 11.52
N HIS A 63 9.62 9.66 12.40
CA HIS A 63 10.80 9.03 12.96
C HIS A 63 11.40 8.03 11.98
N ILE A 64 12.71 7.81 12.04
CA ILE A 64 13.36 6.70 11.34
C ILE A 64 13.04 5.41 12.11
N LEU A 65 12.42 4.45 11.45
CA LEU A 65 11.98 3.21 12.07
C LEU A 65 12.65 1.99 11.45
N PRO A 66 13.12 1.02 12.26
CA PRO A 66 13.68 -0.24 11.78
C PRO A 66 12.55 -1.20 11.39
N ILE A 67 12.01 -1.04 10.18
CA ILE A 67 10.94 -1.89 9.65
C ILE A 67 11.40 -3.35 9.65
N THR A 68 10.60 -4.25 10.25
CA THR A 68 10.89 -5.69 10.33
C THR A 68 10.14 -6.49 9.27
N LYS A 69 9.03 -5.97 8.73
CA LYS A 69 8.25 -6.56 7.63
C LYS A 69 7.56 -5.45 6.85
N CYS A 70 7.61 -5.56 5.53
CA CYS A 70 6.80 -4.75 4.62
C CYS A 70 6.29 -5.65 3.50
N ARG A 71 4.98 -5.65 3.26
CA ARG A 71 4.33 -6.41 2.20
C ARG A 71 3.39 -5.49 1.43
N VAL A 72 3.44 -5.59 0.11
CA VAL A 72 2.54 -4.87 -0.80
C VAL A 72 1.84 -5.90 -1.67
N ASP A 73 0.52 -5.93 -1.61
CA ASP A 73 -0.34 -6.83 -2.35
C ASP A 73 -1.25 -6.04 -3.29
N PHE A 74 -1.67 -6.68 -4.37
CA PHE A 74 -2.62 -6.11 -5.32
C PHE A 74 -3.78 -7.05 -5.58
N ASP A 75 -4.96 -6.46 -5.72
CA ASP A 75 -6.17 -7.12 -6.18
C ASP A 75 -6.73 -6.38 -7.39
N MET A 76 -7.17 -7.13 -8.39
CA MET A 76 -7.68 -6.58 -9.64
C MET A 76 -9.20 -6.65 -9.69
N ASP A 77 -9.85 -5.48 -9.60
CA ASP A 77 -11.30 -5.32 -9.68
C ASP A 77 -11.72 -5.11 -11.15
N GLU A 78 -12.18 -6.17 -11.79
CA GLU A 78 -12.58 -6.13 -13.21
C GLU A 78 -13.87 -5.30 -13.42
N ALA A 79 -14.80 -5.31 -12.48
CA ALA A 79 -16.06 -4.58 -12.59
C ALA A 79 -15.83 -3.07 -12.68
N GLU A 80 -14.93 -2.56 -11.84
CA GLU A 80 -14.60 -1.14 -11.76
C GLU A 80 -13.37 -0.76 -12.61
N SER A 81 -12.74 -1.72 -13.29
CA SER A 81 -11.44 -1.52 -13.97
C SER A 81 -10.44 -0.84 -13.05
N ALA A 82 -10.26 -1.37 -11.87
CA ALA A 82 -9.39 -0.80 -10.85
C ALA A 82 -8.39 -1.81 -10.31
N ILE A 83 -7.24 -1.30 -9.87
CA ILE A 83 -6.22 -2.08 -9.17
C ILE A 83 -6.16 -1.55 -7.74
N CYS A 84 -6.52 -2.41 -6.79
CA CYS A 84 -6.45 -2.11 -5.37
C CYS A 84 -5.07 -2.50 -4.84
N CYS A 85 -4.49 -1.65 -4.03
CA CYS A 85 -3.20 -1.86 -3.38
C CYS A 85 -3.40 -1.94 -1.87
N THR A 86 -2.75 -2.90 -1.22
CA THR A 86 -2.69 -3.01 0.24
C THR A 86 -1.23 -3.06 0.66
N CYS A 87 -0.83 -2.17 1.57
CA CYS A 87 0.52 -2.16 2.14
C CYS A 87 0.45 -2.44 3.64
N THR A 88 1.10 -3.52 4.09
CA THR A 88 1.20 -3.90 5.49
C THR A 88 2.64 -3.77 5.97
N VAL A 89 2.83 -3.00 7.04
CA VAL A 89 4.16 -2.74 7.63
C VAL A 89 4.16 -3.13 9.09
N LYS A 90 5.27 -3.74 9.55
CA LYS A 90 5.48 -4.15 10.94
C LYS A 90 6.82 -3.64 11.45
N VAL A 91 6.85 -3.27 12.73
CA VAL A 91 8.05 -2.80 13.43
C VAL A 91 8.01 -3.23 14.90
N ALA A 92 9.15 -3.40 15.51
CA ALA A 92 9.35 -3.31 16.96
C ALA A 92 9.90 -1.91 17.25
N GLY A 93 9.10 -1.05 17.91
CA GLY A 93 9.49 0.35 18.06
C GLY A 93 8.62 1.15 19.02
N LYS A 94 9.00 2.40 19.21
CA LYS A 94 8.37 3.34 20.17
C LYS A 94 7.22 4.15 19.56
N THR A 95 7.07 4.15 18.23
CA THR A 95 5.97 4.82 17.49
C THR A 95 5.35 3.90 16.46
N GLY A 96 4.17 4.26 15.95
CA GLY A 96 3.45 3.48 14.96
C GLY A 96 4.06 3.56 13.57
N VAL A 97 3.60 2.68 12.67
CA VAL A 97 4.05 2.56 11.27
C VAL A 97 2.95 2.91 10.26
N GLU A 98 1.98 3.71 10.70
CA GLU A 98 0.86 4.14 9.88
C GLU A 98 1.34 4.89 8.64
N MET A 99 2.31 5.78 8.80
CA MET A 99 2.85 6.59 7.71
C MET A 99 3.66 5.75 6.73
N GLU A 100 4.40 4.76 7.20
CA GLU A 100 5.12 3.82 6.35
C GLU A 100 4.16 3.01 5.46
N ALA A 101 3.04 2.55 6.04
CA ALA A 101 2.02 1.82 5.28
C ALA A 101 1.34 2.71 4.23
N LEU A 102 0.94 3.94 4.60
CA LEU A 102 0.34 4.92 3.69
C LEU A 102 1.31 5.33 2.58
N THR A 103 2.57 5.61 2.90
CA THR A 103 3.59 5.95 1.91
C THR A 103 3.83 4.79 0.95
N GLY A 104 3.94 3.57 1.47
CA GLY A 104 4.12 2.37 0.64
C GLY A 104 2.99 2.17 -0.36
N ALA A 105 1.73 2.26 0.08
CA ALA A 105 0.57 2.16 -0.81
C ALA A 105 0.57 3.27 -1.86
N SER A 106 0.85 4.51 -1.46
CA SER A 106 0.89 5.67 -2.37
C SER A 106 1.96 5.53 -3.45
N ILE A 107 3.18 5.14 -3.09
CA ILE A 107 4.28 4.96 -4.04
C ILE A 107 4.02 3.79 -4.99
N ALA A 108 3.40 2.71 -4.51
CA ALA A 108 3.00 1.60 -5.36
C ALA A 108 2.00 2.05 -6.44
N LEU A 109 0.96 2.79 -6.06
CA LEU A 109 -0.05 3.31 -7.00
C LEU A 109 0.53 4.32 -7.99
N LEU A 110 1.41 5.21 -7.53
CA LEU A 110 2.13 6.14 -8.41
C LEU A 110 3.01 5.41 -9.42
N THR A 111 3.60 4.28 -9.03
CA THR A 111 4.41 3.45 -9.92
C THR A 111 3.57 2.80 -11.01
N ILE A 112 2.37 2.28 -10.66
CA ILE A 112 1.42 1.78 -11.66
C ILE A 112 1.07 2.90 -12.66
N TYR A 113 0.76 4.11 -12.17
CA TYR A 113 0.47 5.26 -13.02
C TYR A 113 1.63 5.56 -13.97
N ASP A 114 2.86 5.67 -13.46
CA ASP A 114 4.03 5.95 -14.30
C ASP A 114 4.24 4.89 -15.38
N MET A 115 4.10 3.62 -15.03
CA MET A 115 4.33 2.53 -15.98
C MET A 115 3.27 2.45 -17.08
N CYS A 116 2.04 2.89 -16.79
CA CYS A 116 0.90 2.79 -17.70
C CYS A 116 0.53 4.11 -18.41
N LYS A 117 1.05 5.26 -17.99
CA LYS A 117 0.66 6.60 -18.49
C LYS A 117 0.85 6.83 -20.00
N ALA A 118 1.67 6.02 -20.68
CA ALA A 118 1.80 6.07 -22.13
C ALA A 118 0.53 5.55 -22.85
N MET A 119 -0.24 4.67 -22.19
CA MET A 119 -1.48 4.09 -22.70
C MET A 119 -2.70 4.93 -22.29
N ASP A 120 -2.71 5.45 -21.04
CA ASP A 120 -3.83 6.21 -20.51
C ASP A 120 -3.31 7.23 -19.48
N LYS A 121 -3.63 8.50 -19.68
CA LYS A 121 -3.29 9.58 -18.74
C LYS A 121 -4.46 9.96 -17.83
N SER A 122 -5.64 9.43 -18.09
CA SER A 122 -6.85 9.71 -17.31
C SER A 122 -7.01 8.83 -16.06
N MET A 123 -6.03 7.97 -15.80
CA MET A 123 -6.03 7.12 -14.61
C MET A 123 -6.12 7.95 -13.33
N GLU A 124 -6.91 7.49 -12.37
CA GLU A 124 -7.18 8.20 -11.13
C GLU A 124 -6.73 7.37 -9.93
N ILE A 125 -5.84 7.97 -9.11
CA ILE A 125 -5.43 7.41 -7.82
C ILE A 125 -6.32 8.00 -6.75
N GLY A 126 -6.91 7.16 -5.93
CA GLY A 126 -7.79 7.60 -4.87
C GLY A 126 -7.92 6.59 -3.73
N GLU A 127 -8.78 6.96 -2.77
CA GLU A 127 -9.13 6.11 -1.64
C GLU A 127 -7.93 5.57 -0.86
N ILE A 128 -6.90 6.42 -0.65
CA ILE A 128 -5.75 6.06 0.16
C ILE A 128 -6.10 6.33 1.62
N TYR A 129 -6.11 5.28 2.43
CA TYR A 129 -6.46 5.37 3.85
C TYR A 129 -5.81 4.27 4.68
N LEU A 130 -5.74 4.51 5.99
CA LEU A 130 -5.34 3.51 6.96
C LEU A 130 -6.51 2.55 7.21
N VAL A 131 -6.32 1.27 6.92
CA VAL A 131 -7.34 0.22 7.14
C VAL A 131 -7.39 -0.16 8.62
N LYS A 132 -6.23 -0.49 9.17
CA LYS A 132 -6.09 -0.87 10.59
C LYS A 132 -4.68 -0.60 11.08
N LYS A 133 -4.57 -0.47 12.39
CA LYS A 133 -3.28 -0.53 13.08
C LYS A 133 -3.40 -1.29 14.39
N THR A 134 -2.32 -1.89 14.83
CA THR A 134 -2.25 -2.59 16.12
C THR A 134 -1.01 -2.17 16.89
N GLY A 135 -1.08 -2.35 18.22
CA GLY A 135 0.02 -2.03 19.14
C GLY A 135 0.05 -0.57 19.60
N GLY A 136 0.92 -0.31 20.57
CA GLY A 136 1.06 0.98 21.23
C GLY A 136 -0.07 1.30 22.20
N LYS A 137 -0.09 2.57 22.70
CA LYS A 137 -1.02 3.03 23.76
C LYS A 137 -2.49 2.96 23.32
N SER A 138 -2.79 3.21 22.05
CA SER A 138 -4.16 3.21 21.51
C SER A 138 -4.65 1.81 21.08
N GLY A 139 -3.83 0.76 21.27
CA GLY A 139 -4.23 -0.61 20.94
C GLY A 139 -4.56 -0.84 19.46
N GLU A 140 -5.62 -1.58 19.21
CA GLU A 140 -6.12 -1.86 17.86
C GLU A 140 -7.12 -0.76 17.44
N VAL A 141 -6.94 -0.26 16.23
CA VAL A 141 -7.82 0.74 15.60
C VAL A 141 -8.15 0.27 14.19
N HIS A 142 -9.42 0.28 13.85
CA HIS A 142 -9.97 0.03 12.51
C HIS A 142 -10.57 1.30 11.94
N ASN A 143 -10.50 1.46 10.62
CA ASN A 143 -11.16 2.56 9.93
C ASN A 143 -12.60 2.17 9.57
N ASP A 144 -13.56 2.62 10.38
CA ASP A 144 -14.98 2.31 10.19
C ASP A 144 -15.65 3.13 9.06
N LEU A 145 -14.95 4.13 8.49
CA LEU A 145 -15.48 4.96 7.40
C LEU A 145 -15.56 4.18 6.06
N HIS A 146 -14.83 3.06 5.94
CA HIS A 146 -14.83 2.21 4.75
C HIS A 146 -15.19 0.74 5.06
N PRO A 147 -16.26 0.46 5.85
CA PRO A 147 -16.52 -0.91 6.36
C PRO A 147 -16.92 -1.91 5.28
N ARG A 148 -17.41 -1.46 4.13
CA ARG A 148 -17.95 -2.35 3.08
C ARG A 148 -16.92 -2.92 2.14
N ARG A 149 -15.78 -2.24 1.93
CA ARG A 149 -14.74 -2.70 1.00
C ARG A 149 -13.81 -3.75 1.62
N ASP A 150 -13.69 -3.75 2.93
CA ASP A 150 -12.83 -4.70 3.65
C ASP A 150 -13.50 -6.06 3.90
N ARG A 151 -14.85 -6.18 3.75
CA ARG A 151 -15.60 -7.39 4.10
C ARG A 151 -16.38 -8.05 2.96
N GLU A 152 -16.85 -7.33 1.97
CA GLU A 152 -17.84 -7.86 0.99
C GLU A 152 -17.50 -7.61 -0.47
N THR A 153 -16.80 -6.58 -0.83
CA THR A 153 -16.30 -6.43 -2.18
C THR A 153 -14.98 -7.14 -2.30
N GLY A 154 -15.07 -8.34 -2.74
CA GLY A 154 -14.10 -9.21 -3.32
C GLY A 154 -12.82 -8.65 -3.91
N CYS A 155 -12.12 -7.82 -3.17
CA CYS A 155 -10.67 -7.75 -3.27
C CYS A 155 -10.03 -9.09 -2.87
N HIS A 156 -10.85 -10.14 -2.70
CA HIS A 156 -10.42 -11.48 -2.27
C HIS A 156 -10.76 -12.62 -3.23
N LYS A 157 -11.34 -12.37 -4.42
CA LYS A 157 -11.71 -13.48 -5.33
C LYS A 157 -11.24 -13.24 -6.76
N GLY A 158 -9.92 -13.18 -6.94
CA GLY A 158 -9.31 -13.20 -8.28
C GLY A 158 -7.80 -13.17 -8.17
N GLY A 159 -7.16 -14.35 -8.18
CA GLY A 159 -5.74 -14.55 -8.44
C GLY A 159 -4.77 -13.77 -7.56
N ARG A 160 -4.44 -14.30 -6.39
CA ARG A 160 -3.27 -13.83 -5.62
C ARG A 160 -2.00 -14.07 -6.44
N THR A 161 -1.32 -13.01 -6.80
CA THR A 161 0.10 -13.09 -7.10
C THR A 161 0.85 -12.88 -5.79
N GLU A 162 1.09 -13.97 -5.06
CA GLU A 162 2.00 -13.95 -3.90
C GLU A 162 3.42 -13.82 -4.43
N LEU A 163 3.99 -12.64 -4.34
CA LEU A 163 5.43 -12.44 -4.41
C LEU A 163 5.95 -12.41 -2.97
N ASP A 164 6.20 -13.60 -2.42
CA ASP A 164 7.04 -13.73 -1.23
C ASP A 164 8.49 -13.44 -1.66
N ILE A 165 8.93 -12.22 -1.45
CA ILE A 165 10.35 -11.89 -1.50
C ILE A 165 10.88 -12.12 -0.08
N LEU A 166 11.70 -13.16 0.05
CA LEU A 166 12.47 -13.55 1.24
C LEU A 166 13.32 -12.39 1.79
#